data_24145bbeb442b3a38dccf5ef6834992e
#
_entry.id   24145bbeb442b3a38dccf5ef6834992e
#
_cell.length_a   1.000
_cell.length_b   1.000
_cell.length_c   1.000
_cell.angle_alpha   90.00
_cell.angle_beta   90.00
_cell.angle_gamma   90.00
#
_symmetry.space_group_name_H-M   'P 1'
#
loop_
_entity.id
_entity.type
_entity.pdbx_description
1 polymer ?
#
loop_
_entity_poly.entity_id
_entity_poly.type
_entity_poly.pdbx_seq_one_letter_code
_entity_poly.pdbx_strand_id
1 'polypeptide(L)'
;MKRIVSGLLLLALLSGCTSVAMQKTPEDSGRDAPLTVVQENMPEDFAVRFTWWYDTDRKSIMDTQEGLLQRDLVTEGTASVEFRPDTAFLQELYALVCEDGFLDIRRPMISQELTTDDTLVAVMPNCWYEIRVTKNAEQYLICGDMTAAAYTQTDADAACFMKTVEALLGL
;
A
#
# COMPACT_ATOMS: atom_id res chain seq x y z
N MET A 1 9.56 -8.71 59.16
CA MET A 1 10.47 -9.83 59.52
C MET A 1 11.24 -10.19 58.24
N LYS A 2 12.54 -9.80 58.23
CA LYS A 2 13.74 -10.68 58.04
C LYS A 2 13.77 -11.36 56.67
N ARG A 3 14.79 -11.39 55.79
CA ARG A 3 16.23 -10.96 55.75
C ARG A 3 16.62 -11.17 54.26
N ILE A 4 17.26 -10.27 53.55
CA ILE A 4 18.69 -10.04 53.25
C ILE A 4 19.53 -11.36 53.12
N VAL A 5 20.17 -11.53 51.97
CA VAL A 5 21.54 -11.97 51.70
C VAL A 5 21.73 -11.84 50.19
N SER A 6 22.41 -10.94 49.57
CA SER A 6 23.86 -10.66 49.44
C SER A 6 24.68 -11.88 49.02
N GLY A 7 25.25 -11.85 47.85
CA GLY A 7 26.23 -12.77 47.35
C GLY A 7 26.99 -12.19 46.16
N LEU A 8 28.00 -11.46 46.44
CA LEU A 8 29.04 -10.88 45.57
C LEU A 8 30.17 -11.93 45.43
N LEU A 9 30.73 -12.15 44.24
CA LEU A 9 32.09 -12.64 43.99
C LEU A 9 32.37 -12.62 42.49
N LEU A 10 33.14 -11.79 41.96
CA LEU A 10 34.53 -11.37 41.89
C LEU A 10 35.46 -12.34 41.10
N LEU A 11 36.02 -11.76 40.04
CA LEU A 11 37.35 -11.93 39.40
C LEU A 11 37.78 -13.31 38.87
N ALA A 12 38.26 -13.35 37.63
CA ALA A 12 39.68 -13.41 37.33
C ALA A 12 40.01 -13.25 35.85
N LEU A 13 40.92 -12.39 35.58
CA LEU A 13 41.76 -12.19 34.41
C LEU A 13 42.52 -13.48 34.02
N LEU A 14 42.80 -13.67 32.72
CA LEU A 14 44.16 -13.94 32.27
C LEU A 14 44.30 -13.86 30.75
N SER A 15 45.26 -13.09 30.38
CA SER A 15 45.89 -12.85 29.11
C SER A 15 46.32 -14.11 28.38
N GLY A 16 46.27 -14.06 27.06
CA GLY A 16 46.94 -15.01 26.19
C GLY A 16 47.06 -14.44 24.79
N CYS A 17 48.12 -13.66 24.56
CA CYS A 17 48.60 -13.35 23.22
C CYS A 17 49.16 -14.63 22.58
N THR A 18 48.65 -14.94 21.37
CA THR A 18 49.44 -15.69 20.41
C THR A 18 49.20 -15.13 19.04
N SER A 19 50.22 -14.45 18.53
CA SER A 19 50.37 -14.05 17.17
C SER A 19 50.56 -15.25 16.27
N VAL A 20 49.74 -15.45 15.29
CA VAL A 20 50.05 -16.29 14.13
C VAL A 20 49.81 -15.50 12.88
N ALA A 21 50.87 -15.51 12.08
CA ALA A 21 51.01 -14.72 10.85
C ALA A 21 50.11 -15.19 9.70
N MET A 22 49.65 -14.20 8.99
CA MET A 22 49.50 -14.12 7.54
C MET A 22 49.25 -15.38 6.74
N GLN A 23 48.05 -15.49 6.18
CA GLN A 23 47.92 -15.90 4.82
C GLN A 23 46.88 -14.99 4.11
N LYS A 24 47.41 -14.26 3.14
CA LYS A 24 46.71 -13.38 2.25
C LYS A 24 46.03 -14.22 1.16
N THR A 25 44.73 -14.33 1.19
CA THR A 25 43.94 -14.90 0.09
C THR A 25 43.22 -13.76 -0.64
N PRO A 26 43.08 -13.80 -1.99
CA PRO A 26 42.75 -12.62 -2.76
C PRO A 26 41.31 -12.17 -2.55
N GLU A 27 41.16 -10.87 -2.59
CA GLU A 27 39.91 -10.11 -2.60
C GLU A 27 38.97 -10.62 -3.69
N ASP A 28 37.85 -11.20 -3.27
CA ASP A 28 36.65 -11.19 -4.09
C ASP A 28 35.88 -9.90 -3.73
N SER A 29 36.11 -8.89 -4.57
CA SER A 29 35.40 -7.65 -4.51
C SER A 29 34.01 -7.82 -5.10
N GLY A 30 33.17 -8.57 -4.43
CA GLY A 30 31.73 -8.50 -4.57
C GLY A 30 31.26 -7.14 -4.04
N ARG A 31 31.36 -6.11 -4.83
CA ARG A 31 30.64 -4.85 -4.60
C ARG A 31 29.16 -5.15 -4.64
N ASP A 32 28.57 -5.32 -3.48
CA ASP A 32 27.17 -5.00 -3.26
C ASP A 32 27.06 -3.47 -3.43
N ALA A 33 26.93 -3.05 -4.69
CA ALA A 33 26.46 -1.70 -4.97
C ALA A 33 25.07 -1.62 -4.34
N PRO A 34 24.80 -0.64 -3.47
CA PRO A 34 23.44 -0.45 -2.98
C PRO A 34 22.56 -0.29 -4.21
N LEU A 35 21.52 -1.11 -4.30
CA LEU A 35 20.47 -0.93 -5.29
C LEU A 35 19.95 0.48 -5.06
N THR A 36 20.36 1.40 -5.92
CA THR A 36 19.79 2.74 -5.96
C THR A 36 18.37 2.53 -6.45
N VAL A 37 17.43 2.50 -5.51
CA VAL A 37 16.02 2.62 -5.85
C VAL A 37 15.90 3.97 -6.54
N VAL A 38 15.80 3.95 -7.87
CA VAL A 38 15.48 5.15 -8.64
C VAL A 38 14.05 5.48 -8.25
N GLN A 39 13.91 6.40 -7.32
CA GLN A 39 12.61 6.94 -6.98
C GLN A 39 12.15 7.69 -8.23
N GLU A 40 11.21 7.10 -8.96
CA GLU A 40 10.62 7.71 -10.13
C GLU A 40 9.97 9.02 -9.70
N ASN A 41 10.38 10.13 -10.32
CA ASN A 41 9.78 11.42 -9.97
C ASN A 41 8.32 11.43 -10.40
N MET A 42 7.44 11.87 -9.53
CA MET A 42 6.02 12.06 -9.82
C MET A 42 5.86 12.99 -11.03
N PRO A 43 5.17 12.56 -12.11
CA PRO A 43 4.91 13.38 -13.28
C PRO A 43 4.02 14.60 -12.94
N GLU A 44 4.15 15.67 -13.73
CA GLU A 44 3.35 16.90 -13.53
C GLU A 44 1.84 16.66 -13.77
N ASP A 45 1.49 15.69 -14.62
CA ASP A 45 0.11 15.33 -14.94
C ASP A 45 -0.47 14.25 -14.03
N PHE A 46 0.26 13.89 -12.94
CA PHE A 46 -0.22 12.88 -12.02
C PHE A 46 -1.51 13.32 -11.33
N ALA A 47 -2.54 12.49 -11.48
CA ALA A 47 -3.83 12.70 -10.83
C ALA A 47 -4.49 11.37 -10.49
N VAL A 48 -5.27 11.39 -9.43
CA VAL A 48 -6.08 10.24 -9.01
C VAL A 48 -7.52 10.68 -8.80
N ARG A 49 -8.44 9.90 -9.36
CA ARG A 49 -9.85 9.96 -9.04
C ARG A 49 -10.27 8.64 -8.42
N PHE A 50 -10.66 8.68 -7.15
CA PHE A 50 -11.20 7.55 -6.41
C PHE A 50 -12.70 7.76 -6.22
N THR A 51 -13.50 6.79 -6.67
CA THR A 51 -14.96 6.81 -6.56
C THR A 51 -15.41 5.55 -5.85
N TRP A 52 -16.27 5.70 -4.86
CA TRP A 52 -16.85 4.54 -4.18
C TRP A 52 -18.33 4.76 -3.88
N TRP A 53 -19.11 3.69 -3.90
CA TRP A 53 -20.53 3.76 -3.64
C TRP A 53 -21.06 2.40 -3.16
N TYR A 54 -22.11 2.45 -2.39
CA TYR A 54 -22.93 1.30 -2.06
C TYR A 54 -24.02 1.15 -3.12
N ASP A 55 -24.96 0.21 -2.96
CA ASP A 55 -26.06 -0.08 -3.92
C ASP A 55 -27.02 1.12 -4.15
N THR A 56 -26.47 2.32 -4.25
CA THR A 56 -27.20 3.60 -4.46
C THR A 56 -26.64 4.32 -5.69
N ASP A 57 -27.43 5.20 -6.27
CA ASP A 57 -26.98 6.06 -7.36
C ASP A 57 -26.02 7.17 -6.92
N ARG A 58 -25.81 7.30 -5.59
CA ARG A 58 -24.97 8.36 -5.03
C ARG A 58 -23.55 7.84 -4.80
N LYS A 59 -22.60 8.64 -5.25
CA LYS A 59 -21.20 8.30 -5.20
C LYS A 59 -20.44 9.25 -4.29
N SER A 60 -19.52 8.69 -3.52
CA SER A 60 -18.44 9.44 -2.91
C SER A 60 -17.28 9.54 -3.89
N ILE A 61 -16.62 10.69 -3.95
CA ILE A 61 -15.56 10.99 -4.93
C ILE A 61 -14.45 11.75 -4.24
N MET A 62 -13.21 11.33 -4.45
CA MET A 62 -12.02 12.14 -4.27
C MET A 62 -11.39 12.32 -5.65
N ASP A 63 -11.20 13.56 -6.10
CA ASP A 63 -10.61 13.88 -7.39
C ASP A 63 -9.55 14.96 -7.22
N THR A 64 -8.28 14.57 -7.42
CA THR A 64 -7.15 15.49 -7.24
C THR A 64 -7.00 16.46 -8.43
N GLN A 65 -7.50 16.11 -9.61
CA GLN A 65 -7.45 16.97 -10.80
C GLN A 65 -8.52 18.03 -10.78
N GLU A 66 -9.76 17.63 -10.45
CA GLU A 66 -10.90 18.56 -10.38
C GLU A 66 -10.94 19.34 -9.06
N GLY A 67 -10.11 18.93 -8.08
CA GLY A 67 -10.10 19.53 -6.76
C GLY A 67 -11.40 19.28 -6.00
N LEU A 68 -11.96 18.08 -6.09
CA LEU A 68 -13.28 17.73 -5.55
C LEU A 68 -13.14 16.64 -4.49
N LEU A 69 -13.70 16.89 -3.32
CA LEU A 69 -14.05 15.87 -2.36
C LEU A 69 -15.55 15.86 -2.13
N GLN A 70 -16.22 14.78 -2.52
CA GLN A 70 -17.66 14.58 -2.36
C GLN A 70 -17.90 13.34 -1.50
N ARG A 71 -18.85 13.43 -0.60
CA ARG A 71 -19.27 12.31 0.27
C ARG A 71 -20.77 12.07 0.18
N ASP A 72 -21.17 10.82 0.01
CA ASP A 72 -22.56 10.41 0.23
C ASP A 72 -22.85 10.35 1.73
N LEU A 73 -23.86 11.10 2.16
CA LEU A 73 -24.32 11.18 3.55
C LEU A 73 -25.48 10.20 3.83
N VAL A 74 -25.71 9.25 2.93
CA VAL A 74 -26.74 8.21 3.02
C VAL A 74 -28.15 8.76 3.05
N THR A 75 -28.54 9.46 4.12
CA THR A 75 -29.90 9.98 4.32
C THR A 75 -30.04 11.44 3.93
N GLU A 76 -28.95 12.21 3.96
CA GLU A 76 -28.96 13.68 3.79
C GLU A 76 -28.49 14.13 2.40
N GLY A 77 -28.33 13.18 1.46
CA GLY A 77 -27.84 13.48 0.11
C GLY A 77 -26.30 13.43 0.03
N THR A 78 -25.70 14.39 -0.68
CA THR A 78 -24.25 14.48 -0.84
C THR A 78 -23.73 15.81 -0.30
N ALA A 79 -22.57 15.77 0.37
CA ALA A 79 -21.79 16.96 0.69
C ALA A 79 -20.56 17.03 -0.20
N SER A 80 -20.19 18.23 -0.65
CA SER A 80 -19.01 18.46 -1.48
C SER A 80 -18.21 19.63 -0.95
N VAL A 81 -16.89 19.50 -0.99
CA VAL A 81 -15.94 20.57 -0.65
C VAL A 81 -14.88 20.69 -1.73
N GLU A 82 -14.33 21.88 -1.89
CA GLU A 82 -13.14 22.08 -2.68
C GLU A 82 -11.97 21.40 -1.97
N PHE A 83 -11.21 20.59 -2.69
CA PHE A 83 -10.08 19.83 -2.19
C PHE A 83 -8.83 20.23 -2.97
N ARG A 84 -7.86 20.81 -2.29
CA ARG A 84 -6.60 21.22 -2.89
C ARG A 84 -5.45 20.43 -2.26
N PRO A 85 -5.09 19.26 -2.85
CA PRO A 85 -3.97 18.48 -2.35
C PRO A 85 -2.67 19.27 -2.48
N ASP A 86 -1.86 19.27 -1.45
CA ASP A 86 -0.50 19.77 -1.53
C ASP A 86 0.45 18.74 -2.19
N THR A 87 1.68 19.16 -2.43
CA THR A 87 2.68 18.31 -3.09
C THR A 87 3.01 17.06 -2.26
N ALA A 88 3.02 17.17 -0.92
CA ALA A 88 3.33 16.04 -0.05
C ALA A 88 2.24 14.97 -0.14
N PHE A 89 0.98 15.38 -0.08
CA PHE A 89 -0.16 14.49 -0.27
C PHE A 89 -0.12 13.78 -1.65
N LEU A 90 0.18 14.52 -2.72
CA LEU A 90 0.28 13.93 -4.06
C LEU A 90 1.45 12.94 -4.16
N GLN A 91 2.58 13.19 -3.50
CA GLN A 91 3.70 12.26 -3.45
C GLN A 91 3.36 10.97 -2.70
N GLU A 92 2.67 11.06 -1.55
CA GLU A 92 2.18 9.89 -0.83
C GLU A 92 1.20 9.07 -1.67
N LEU A 93 0.28 9.75 -2.36
CA LEU A 93 -0.67 9.12 -3.25
C LEU A 93 0.00 8.47 -4.46
N TYR A 94 1.04 9.12 -5.02
CA TYR A 94 1.84 8.57 -6.11
C TYR A 94 2.56 7.29 -5.69
N ALA A 95 3.22 7.32 -4.54
CA ALA A 95 3.87 6.13 -3.99
C ALA A 95 2.86 4.98 -3.80
N LEU A 96 1.70 5.27 -3.22
CA LEU A 96 0.65 4.28 -2.99
C LEU A 96 0.19 3.58 -4.27
N VAL A 97 -0.10 4.33 -5.36
CA VAL A 97 -0.70 3.77 -6.57
C VAL A 97 0.34 3.30 -7.60
N CYS A 98 1.59 3.74 -7.52
CA CYS A 98 2.65 3.34 -8.44
C CYS A 98 3.55 2.23 -7.89
N GLU A 99 3.50 1.97 -6.60
CA GLU A 99 4.19 0.86 -5.95
C GLU A 99 3.35 -0.43 -6.02
N ASP A 100 4.00 -1.55 -5.70
CA ASP A 100 3.37 -2.88 -5.51
C ASP A 100 2.57 -3.45 -6.69
N GLY A 101 2.72 -2.93 -7.92
CA GLY A 101 2.06 -3.49 -9.10
C GLY A 101 0.57 -3.14 -9.24
N PHE A 102 0.05 -2.16 -8.48
CA PHE A 102 -1.36 -1.75 -8.57
C PHE A 102 -1.77 -1.35 -10.00
N LEU A 103 -0.91 -0.59 -10.71
CA LEU A 103 -1.17 -0.19 -12.10
C LEU A 103 -1.06 -1.35 -13.10
N ASP A 104 -0.62 -2.54 -12.68
CA ASP A 104 -0.54 -3.74 -13.52
C ASP A 104 -1.82 -4.58 -13.48
N ILE A 105 -2.75 -4.28 -12.60
CA ILE A 105 -4.05 -4.96 -12.51
C ILE A 105 -4.83 -4.74 -13.80
N ARG A 106 -5.23 -5.81 -14.49
CA ARG A 106 -5.89 -5.77 -15.81
C ARG A 106 -7.30 -6.36 -15.83
N ARG A 107 -7.77 -6.88 -14.71
CA ARG A 107 -9.10 -7.48 -14.56
C ARG A 107 -9.88 -6.84 -13.44
N PRO A 108 -11.21 -6.87 -13.46
CA PRO A 108 -12.02 -6.41 -12.32
C PRO A 108 -11.76 -7.24 -11.07
N MET A 109 -11.63 -6.56 -9.93
CA MET A 109 -11.44 -7.17 -8.61
C MET A 109 -12.80 -7.49 -7.98
N ILE A 110 -13.47 -8.48 -8.54
CA ILE A 110 -14.82 -8.94 -8.14
C ILE A 110 -14.85 -10.47 -8.00
N SER A 111 -15.76 -10.99 -7.22
CA SER A 111 -15.83 -12.45 -6.94
C SER A 111 -15.86 -13.29 -8.21
N GLN A 112 -16.59 -12.90 -9.24
CA GLN A 112 -16.71 -13.63 -10.51
C GLN A 112 -15.38 -13.81 -11.26
N GLU A 113 -14.46 -12.86 -11.11
CA GLU A 113 -13.16 -12.86 -11.79
C GLU A 113 -12.04 -13.44 -10.90
N LEU A 114 -12.29 -13.58 -9.61
CA LEU A 114 -11.30 -14.01 -8.61
C LEU A 114 -11.50 -15.46 -8.16
N THR A 115 -12.71 -15.99 -8.29
CA THR A 115 -13.00 -17.39 -7.89
C THR A 115 -12.31 -18.41 -8.81
N THR A 116 -11.85 -19.50 -8.21
CA THR A 116 -11.24 -20.64 -8.93
C THR A 116 -12.10 -21.89 -8.95
N ASP A 117 -13.24 -21.90 -8.23
CA ASP A 117 -14.02 -23.10 -7.93
C ASP A 117 -15.55 -22.91 -8.05
N ASP A 118 -16.00 -21.95 -8.82
CA ASP A 118 -17.42 -21.60 -8.99
C ASP A 118 -18.13 -21.12 -7.68
N THR A 119 -17.39 -20.95 -6.60
CA THR A 119 -17.94 -20.46 -5.32
C THR A 119 -17.90 -18.93 -5.30
N LEU A 120 -19.04 -18.29 -5.51
CA LEU A 120 -19.14 -16.83 -5.45
C LEU A 120 -19.26 -16.34 -4.01
N VAL A 121 -18.42 -15.36 -3.66
CA VAL A 121 -18.55 -14.61 -2.41
C VAL A 121 -19.57 -13.48 -2.61
N ALA A 122 -20.47 -13.32 -1.68
CA ALA A 122 -21.39 -12.19 -1.62
C ALA A 122 -21.22 -11.43 -0.31
N VAL A 123 -21.14 -10.12 -0.41
CA VAL A 123 -21.03 -9.21 0.74
C VAL A 123 -22.20 -8.23 0.69
N MET A 124 -22.86 -8.01 1.83
CA MET A 124 -24.02 -7.11 1.95
C MET A 124 -23.86 -6.18 3.17
N PRO A 125 -23.95 -4.87 3.01
CA PRO A 125 -24.02 -4.15 1.74
C PRO A 125 -22.70 -4.24 0.97
N ASN A 126 -22.77 -4.34 -0.37
CA ASN A 126 -21.57 -4.31 -1.19
C ASN A 126 -21.15 -2.86 -1.46
N CYS A 127 -19.86 -2.59 -1.42
CA CYS A 127 -19.27 -1.32 -1.81
C CYS A 127 -18.45 -1.51 -3.08
N TRP A 128 -18.74 -0.71 -4.08
CA TRP A 128 -18.04 -0.67 -5.34
C TRP A 128 -16.95 0.39 -5.31
N TYR A 129 -15.84 0.13 -6.01
CA TYR A 129 -14.68 1.00 -6.10
C TYR A 129 -14.26 1.19 -7.55
N GLU A 130 -13.96 2.42 -7.92
CA GLU A 130 -13.35 2.79 -9.19
C GLU A 130 -12.18 3.72 -8.90
N ILE A 131 -10.98 3.33 -9.32
CA ILE A 131 -9.76 4.12 -9.16
C ILE A 131 -9.21 4.41 -10.54
N ARG A 132 -9.20 5.70 -10.90
CA ARG A 132 -8.62 6.19 -12.14
C ARG A 132 -7.34 6.94 -11.82
N VAL A 133 -6.23 6.55 -12.46
CA VAL A 133 -4.93 7.19 -12.31
C VAL A 133 -4.52 7.75 -13.65
N THR A 134 -4.12 9.02 -13.69
CA THR A 134 -3.47 9.67 -14.83
C THR A 134 -2.00 9.83 -14.53
N LYS A 135 -1.13 9.39 -15.43
CA LYS A 135 0.33 9.46 -15.30
C LYS A 135 0.98 9.41 -16.68
N ASN A 136 1.86 10.36 -17.00
CA ASN A 136 2.57 10.42 -18.29
C ASN A 136 1.63 10.38 -19.52
N ALA A 137 0.53 11.11 -19.47
CA ALA A 137 -0.55 11.13 -20.45
C ALA A 137 -1.27 9.79 -20.67
N GLU A 138 -1.00 8.79 -19.85
CA GLU A 138 -1.72 7.51 -19.82
C GLU A 138 -2.79 7.52 -18.74
N GLN A 139 -3.86 6.75 -18.97
CA GLN A 139 -4.93 6.55 -18.00
C GLN A 139 -5.08 5.07 -17.65
N TYR A 140 -5.12 4.80 -16.37
CA TYR A 140 -5.36 3.49 -15.79
C TYR A 140 -6.71 3.51 -15.10
N LEU A 141 -7.50 2.47 -15.30
CA LEU A 141 -8.80 2.30 -14.65
C LEU A 141 -8.84 0.93 -13.99
N ILE A 142 -8.88 0.93 -12.67
CA ILE A 142 -8.95 -0.28 -11.85
C ILE A 142 -10.29 -0.25 -11.10
N CYS A 143 -11.06 -1.33 -11.24
CA CYS A 143 -12.40 -1.44 -10.66
C CYS A 143 -12.49 -2.70 -9.81
N GLY A 144 -13.35 -2.67 -8.80
CA GLY A 144 -13.65 -3.84 -7.99
C GLY A 144 -14.72 -3.55 -6.95
N ASP A 145 -14.93 -4.50 -6.09
CA ASP A 145 -15.87 -4.37 -4.97
C ASP A 145 -15.34 -5.03 -3.69
N MET A 146 -16.11 -4.96 -2.62
CA MET A 146 -15.73 -5.55 -1.32
C MET A 146 -15.52 -7.05 -1.36
N THR A 147 -16.01 -7.77 -2.37
CA THR A 147 -15.81 -9.23 -2.45
C THR A 147 -14.34 -9.58 -2.69
N ALA A 148 -13.53 -8.67 -3.25
CA ALA A 148 -12.08 -8.85 -3.41
C ALA A 148 -11.36 -9.15 -2.08
N ALA A 149 -11.88 -8.66 -0.95
CA ALA A 149 -11.30 -8.89 0.37
C ALA A 149 -11.23 -10.38 0.74
N ALA A 150 -12.15 -11.20 0.23
CA ALA A 150 -12.15 -12.64 0.47
C ALA A 150 -10.99 -13.39 -0.20
N TYR A 151 -10.36 -12.78 -1.21
CA TYR A 151 -9.31 -13.39 -2.04
C TYR A 151 -7.91 -12.89 -1.73
N THR A 152 -7.74 -11.97 -0.80
CA THR A 152 -6.43 -11.34 -0.48
C THR A 152 -5.36 -12.33 -0.02
N GLN A 153 -5.71 -13.52 0.43
CA GLN A 153 -4.76 -14.56 0.83
C GLN A 153 -4.34 -15.47 -0.32
N THR A 154 -5.09 -15.48 -1.41
CA THR A 154 -4.91 -16.42 -2.55
C THR A 154 -4.61 -15.73 -3.86
N ASP A 155 -4.83 -14.42 -3.94
CA ASP A 155 -4.70 -13.62 -5.15
C ASP A 155 -3.93 -12.32 -4.85
N ALA A 156 -2.78 -12.15 -5.50
CA ALA A 156 -1.89 -11.01 -5.27
C ALA A 156 -2.50 -9.69 -5.76
N ASP A 157 -3.26 -9.72 -6.88
CA ASP A 157 -3.92 -8.52 -7.41
C ASP A 157 -5.03 -8.07 -6.46
N ALA A 158 -5.81 -9.02 -5.90
CA ALA A 158 -6.83 -8.72 -4.92
C ALA A 158 -6.23 -8.13 -3.62
N ALA A 159 -5.09 -8.67 -3.16
CA ALA A 159 -4.38 -8.14 -2.01
C ALA A 159 -3.87 -6.71 -2.25
N CYS A 160 -3.26 -6.46 -3.41
CA CYS A 160 -2.78 -5.15 -3.81
C CYS A 160 -3.94 -4.14 -3.93
N PHE A 161 -5.03 -4.54 -4.61
CA PHE A 161 -6.22 -3.72 -4.77
C PHE A 161 -6.83 -3.31 -3.42
N MET A 162 -7.09 -4.27 -2.53
CA MET A 162 -7.69 -3.98 -1.23
C MET A 162 -6.79 -3.13 -0.34
N LYS A 163 -5.47 -3.37 -0.33
CA LYS A 163 -4.49 -2.51 0.36
C LYS A 163 -4.61 -1.05 -0.11
N THR A 164 -4.69 -0.84 -1.44
CA THR A 164 -4.82 0.51 -2.02
C THR A 164 -6.16 1.15 -1.66
N VAL A 165 -7.26 0.41 -1.77
CA VAL A 165 -8.60 0.90 -1.38
C VAL A 165 -8.64 1.31 0.09
N GLU A 166 -8.13 0.48 1.00
CA GLU A 166 -8.09 0.77 2.44
C GLU A 166 -7.27 2.03 2.74
N ALA A 167 -6.13 2.19 2.08
CA ALA A 167 -5.31 3.39 2.22
C ALA A 167 -6.04 4.65 1.72
N LEU A 168 -6.70 4.58 0.54
CA LEU A 168 -7.48 5.69 -0.01
C LEU A 168 -8.69 6.08 0.84
N LEU A 169 -9.32 5.11 1.51
CA LEU A 169 -10.43 5.37 2.44
C LEU A 169 -9.97 5.99 3.76
N GLY A 170 -8.69 5.80 4.11
CA GLY A 170 -8.07 6.34 5.33
C GLY A 170 -7.52 7.77 5.20
N LEU A 171 -7.44 8.30 3.98
CA LEU A 171 -7.05 9.70 3.71
C LEU A 171 -8.18 10.67 4.04
#